data_bce536c9240ecc752e4ce272ff9a1072
#
_entry.id   bce536c9240ecc752e4ce272ff9a1072
#
_cell.length_a   1.000
_cell.length_b   1.000
_cell.length_c   1.000
_cell.angle_alpha   90.00
_cell.angle_beta   90.00
_cell.angle_gamma   90.00
#
_symmetry.space_group_name_H-M   'P 1'
#
loop_
_entity.id
_entity.type
_entity.pdbx_description
1 polymer ?
#
loop_
_entity_poly.entity_id
_entity_poly.type
_entity_poly.pdbx_seq_one_letter_code
_entity_poly.pdbx_strand_id
1 'polypeptide(L)'
;MTKFVLQNIIISKSTLMYSVLDKDIIKSEIVPYLPLAKRGFQATVPLEEIVNAVLYKLKTGVQWHQLPVKSLFADDSLTWQSVYYHYRKWCTTDVLKKSWIGILGKNKSKLDLSSVDFDGSHTSAIRGGEEAEYQGRKKRKTTNALYLSDRQGLPLAISNPVAGNHNDLYDIEVQFEIITGTLEQANIQVEGLFLNADAGFDSKEFRLCCEKKEINANVCFNKRNGDTDRDEYFDQLLYNERYKIERTNAWMDSFRSLLNRFDTTIDSWLGFNYLAFIIIALKKFNKIKV
;
A
#
# COMPACT_ATOMS: atom_id res chain seq x y z
N MET A 1 38.45 1.19 57.27
CA MET A 1 38.64 1.77 55.94
C MET A 1 38.19 0.75 54.90
N THR A 2 36.95 0.82 54.47
CA THR A 2 36.32 -0.14 53.56
C THR A 2 36.28 0.50 52.15
N LYS A 3 37.08 -0.02 51.23
CA LYS A 3 37.09 0.43 49.85
C LYS A 3 35.83 -0.09 49.13
N PHE A 4 34.91 0.79 48.79
CA PHE A 4 33.87 0.51 47.82
C PHE A 4 34.46 0.45 46.41
N VAL A 5 34.46 -0.74 45.82
CA VAL A 5 34.74 -0.95 44.39
C VAL A 5 33.43 -0.71 43.65
N LEU A 6 33.30 0.46 43.01
CA LEU A 6 32.26 0.72 42.01
C LEU A 6 32.61 -0.07 40.75
N GLN A 7 31.94 -1.20 40.57
CA GLN A 7 31.90 -1.86 39.27
C GLN A 7 31.15 -0.95 38.30
N ASN A 8 31.88 -0.37 37.33
CA ASN A 8 31.32 0.29 36.19
C ASN A 8 30.57 -0.74 35.35
N ILE A 9 29.26 -0.84 35.54
CA ILE A 9 28.38 -1.51 34.59
C ILE A 9 28.35 -0.60 33.33
N ILE A 10 29.17 -0.94 32.37
CA ILE A 10 29.03 -0.42 31.01
C ILE A 10 27.72 -1.04 30.47
N ILE A 11 26.60 -0.36 30.70
CA ILE A 11 25.39 -0.63 29.92
C ILE A 11 25.74 -0.18 28.51
N SER A 12 26.11 -1.14 27.66
CA SER A 12 26.13 -0.90 26.22
C SER A 12 24.69 -0.46 25.89
N LYS A 13 24.52 0.83 25.64
CA LYS A 13 23.35 1.33 24.93
C LYS A 13 23.35 0.68 23.55
N SER A 14 22.81 -0.53 23.45
CA SER A 14 22.25 -0.96 22.18
C SER A 14 21.17 0.06 21.88
N THR A 15 21.51 1.04 21.07
CA THR A 15 20.53 1.99 20.54
C THR A 15 19.49 1.12 19.86
N LEU A 16 18.32 0.95 20.47
CA LEU A 16 17.21 0.22 19.86
C LEU A 16 16.89 0.97 18.57
N MET A 17 17.43 0.46 17.45
CA MET A 17 17.14 1.03 16.16
C MET A 17 15.67 0.84 15.88
N TYR A 18 14.96 1.94 15.61
CA TYR A 18 13.56 1.86 15.22
C TYR A 18 13.44 1.05 13.92
N SER A 19 12.74 -0.06 13.99
CA SER A 19 12.43 -0.89 12.83
C SER A 19 10.90 -0.91 12.64
N VAL A 20 10.46 -0.70 11.42
CA VAL A 20 9.02 -0.80 11.03
C VAL A 20 8.60 -2.26 10.99
N LEU A 21 9.49 -3.13 10.52
CA LEU A 21 9.41 -4.58 10.53
C LEU A 21 10.71 -5.13 11.13
N ASP A 22 10.62 -6.31 11.73
CA ASP A 22 11.81 -7.05 12.15
C ASP A 22 12.72 -7.33 10.97
N LYS A 23 14.04 -7.25 11.16
CA LYS A 23 15.02 -7.46 10.09
C LYS A 23 14.97 -8.87 9.50
N ASP A 24 14.68 -9.87 10.32
CA ASP A 24 14.55 -11.25 9.86
C ASP A 24 13.33 -11.40 8.95
N ILE A 25 12.23 -10.71 9.25
CA ILE A 25 11.05 -10.64 8.38
C ILE A 25 11.39 -9.93 7.07
N ILE A 26 12.10 -8.81 7.11
CA ILE A 26 12.53 -8.11 5.89
C ILE A 26 13.38 -9.04 5.03
N LYS A 27 14.34 -9.72 5.64
CA LYS A 27 15.27 -10.63 4.96
C LYS A 27 14.58 -11.85 4.35
N SER A 28 13.63 -12.45 5.06
CA SER A 28 12.92 -13.66 4.60
C SER A 28 11.75 -13.38 3.65
N GLU A 29 11.05 -12.26 3.81
CA GLU A 29 9.80 -12.02 3.11
C GLU A 29 9.88 -10.92 2.04
N ILE A 30 10.84 -10.00 2.09
CA ILE A 30 10.95 -8.90 1.11
C ILE A 30 12.19 -9.06 0.22
N VAL A 31 13.35 -9.26 0.82
CA VAL A 31 14.64 -9.34 0.08
C VAL A 31 14.62 -10.37 -1.06
N PRO A 32 13.99 -11.56 -0.95
CA PRO A 32 13.98 -12.54 -2.03
C PRO A 32 13.35 -12.04 -3.35
N TYR A 33 12.50 -11.04 -3.28
CA TYR A 33 11.87 -10.45 -4.47
C TYR A 33 12.69 -9.30 -5.08
N LEU A 34 13.71 -8.81 -4.37
CA LEU A 34 14.50 -7.67 -4.84
C LEU A 34 15.64 -8.12 -5.77
N PRO A 35 15.94 -7.36 -6.84
CA PRO A 35 16.97 -7.73 -7.79
C PRO A 35 18.36 -7.59 -7.16
N LEU A 36 19.14 -8.64 -7.22
CA LEU A 36 20.57 -8.60 -6.95
C LEU A 36 21.32 -7.99 -8.14
N ALA A 37 22.35 -7.20 -7.88
CA ALA A 37 23.20 -6.66 -8.93
C ALA A 37 23.99 -7.82 -9.59
N LYS A 38 23.67 -8.11 -10.87
CA LYS A 38 24.37 -9.15 -11.66
C LYS A 38 25.72 -8.66 -12.22
N ARG A 39 25.90 -7.35 -12.35
CA ARG A 39 27.11 -6.69 -12.88
C ARG A 39 27.31 -5.34 -12.17
N GLY A 40 28.55 -4.89 -12.03
CA GLY A 40 28.90 -3.61 -11.41
C GLY A 40 29.12 -3.72 -9.89
N PHE A 41 29.18 -2.57 -9.23
CA PHE A 41 29.36 -2.51 -7.77
C PHE A 41 28.17 -3.16 -7.06
N GLN A 42 28.44 -4.20 -6.30
CA GLN A 42 27.46 -4.74 -5.36
C GLN A 42 27.31 -3.76 -4.19
N ALA A 43 26.10 -3.65 -3.65
CA ALA A 43 25.90 -2.91 -2.42
C ALA A 43 26.75 -3.53 -1.31
N THR A 44 27.61 -2.74 -0.69
CA THR A 44 28.43 -3.17 0.45
C THR A 44 27.56 -3.39 1.70
N VAL A 45 26.38 -2.77 1.73
CA VAL A 45 25.41 -2.87 2.83
C VAL A 45 24.34 -3.91 2.48
N PRO A 46 23.94 -4.77 3.42
CA PRO A 46 22.88 -5.75 3.22
C PRO A 46 21.56 -5.10 2.75
N LEU A 47 20.84 -5.76 1.81
CA LEU A 47 19.60 -5.21 1.25
C LEU A 47 18.52 -4.98 2.31
N GLU A 48 18.48 -5.80 3.35
CA GLU A 48 17.53 -5.62 4.47
C GLU A 48 17.73 -4.29 5.19
N GLU A 49 18.96 -3.77 5.24
CA GLU A 49 19.21 -2.44 5.82
C GLU A 49 18.69 -1.32 4.91
N ILE A 50 18.89 -1.45 3.60
CA ILE A 50 18.37 -0.49 2.62
C ILE A 50 16.84 -0.49 2.66
N VAL A 51 16.22 -1.67 2.71
CA VAL A 51 14.76 -1.79 2.85
C VAL A 51 14.30 -1.14 4.14
N ASN A 52 14.95 -1.43 5.28
CA ASN A 52 14.58 -0.83 6.57
C ASN A 52 14.61 0.71 6.51
N ALA A 53 15.60 1.31 5.85
CA ALA A 53 15.68 2.76 5.66
C ALA A 53 14.51 3.30 4.81
N VAL A 54 14.16 2.58 3.74
CA VAL A 54 13.00 2.95 2.91
C VAL A 54 11.70 2.84 3.71
N LEU A 55 11.53 1.78 4.51
CA LEU A 55 10.36 1.61 5.39
C LEU A 55 10.29 2.71 6.46
N TYR A 56 11.44 3.12 7.01
CA TYR A 56 11.51 4.26 7.93
C TYR A 56 11.03 5.55 7.25
N LYS A 57 11.52 5.84 6.03
CA LYS A 57 11.05 6.99 5.23
C LYS A 57 9.53 6.92 4.99
N LEU A 58 9.01 5.77 4.58
CA LEU A 58 7.57 5.55 4.36
C LEU A 58 6.77 5.86 5.62
N LYS A 59 7.18 5.32 6.77
CA LYS A 59 6.44 5.47 8.03
C LYS A 59 6.48 6.89 8.59
N THR A 60 7.65 7.55 8.53
CA THR A 60 7.88 8.85 9.19
C THR A 60 7.66 10.05 8.28
N GLY A 61 7.71 9.87 6.96
CA GLY A 61 7.63 10.97 6.00
C GLY A 61 8.88 11.86 5.95
N VAL A 62 9.97 11.51 6.63
CA VAL A 62 11.20 12.29 6.66
C VAL A 62 11.71 12.56 5.24
N GLN A 63 12.30 13.74 5.00
CA GLN A 63 12.91 14.03 3.70
C GLN A 63 14.12 13.13 3.45
N TRP A 64 14.36 12.73 2.19
CA TRP A 64 15.46 11.80 1.85
C TRP A 64 16.81 12.23 2.40
N HIS A 65 17.17 13.50 2.27
CA HIS A 65 18.46 14.02 2.75
C HIS A 65 18.56 14.13 4.29
N GLN A 66 17.43 14.02 4.99
CA GLN A 66 17.36 14.01 6.45
C GLN A 66 17.17 12.58 7.01
N LEU A 67 17.24 11.56 6.14
CA LEU A 67 17.15 10.17 6.58
C LEU A 67 18.29 9.88 7.56
N PRO A 68 18.01 9.43 8.80
CA PRO A 68 19.04 9.26 9.83
C PRO A 68 19.85 7.96 9.62
N VAL A 69 20.50 7.83 8.47
CA VAL A 69 21.20 6.60 8.06
C VAL A 69 22.21 6.13 9.10
N LYS A 70 22.97 7.05 9.71
CA LYS A 70 23.97 6.74 10.76
C LYS A 70 23.35 6.13 12.03
N SER A 71 22.09 6.44 12.31
CA SER A 71 21.36 5.91 13.46
C SER A 71 20.58 4.64 13.15
N LEU A 72 20.30 4.40 11.86
CA LEU A 72 19.53 3.24 11.39
C LEU A 72 20.41 2.04 11.09
N PHE A 73 21.72 2.25 10.88
CA PHE A 73 22.66 1.22 10.46
C PHE A 73 23.87 1.15 11.39
N ALA A 74 24.37 -0.05 11.56
CA ALA A 74 25.63 -0.27 12.31
C ALA A 74 26.86 0.13 11.49
N ASP A 75 26.72 0.30 10.17
CA ASP A 75 27.78 0.63 9.23
C ASP A 75 27.62 2.03 8.67
N ASP A 76 28.64 2.88 8.81
CA ASP A 76 28.68 4.25 8.32
C ASP A 76 28.79 4.35 6.78
N SER A 77 28.86 3.22 6.07
CA SER A 77 29.06 3.20 4.61
C SER A 77 27.81 3.57 3.80
N LEU A 78 26.61 3.51 4.39
CA LEU A 78 25.38 3.82 3.68
C LEU A 78 25.05 5.31 3.72
N THR A 79 24.71 5.86 2.55
CA THR A 79 24.26 7.25 2.40
C THR A 79 22.78 7.29 2.01
N TRP A 80 22.10 8.41 2.30
CA TRP A 80 20.71 8.58 1.88
C TRP A 80 20.56 8.54 0.35
N GLN A 81 21.58 8.97 -0.41
CA GLN A 81 21.58 8.90 -1.88
C GLN A 81 21.55 7.46 -2.37
N SER A 82 22.32 6.58 -1.71
CA SER A 82 22.32 5.14 -2.04
C SER A 82 20.95 4.51 -1.75
N VAL A 83 20.33 4.82 -0.60
CA VAL A 83 18.97 4.35 -0.27
C VAL A 83 17.96 4.82 -1.33
N TYR A 84 18.01 6.12 -1.66
CA TYR A 84 17.12 6.71 -2.66
C TYR A 84 17.32 6.11 -4.05
N TYR A 85 18.57 5.85 -4.45
CA TYR A 85 18.89 5.18 -5.73
C TYR A 85 18.24 3.80 -5.82
N HIS A 86 18.38 2.98 -4.77
CA HIS A 86 17.76 1.65 -4.75
C HIS A 86 16.24 1.75 -4.80
N TYR A 87 15.66 2.62 -4.00
CA TYR A 87 14.21 2.83 -4.01
C TYR A 87 13.70 3.23 -5.40
N ARG A 88 14.31 4.24 -6.02
CA ARG A 88 13.95 4.68 -7.38
C ARG A 88 14.04 3.55 -8.39
N LYS A 89 15.12 2.78 -8.33
CA LYS A 89 15.31 1.62 -9.21
C LYS A 89 14.20 0.59 -9.02
N TRP A 90 13.81 0.30 -7.79
CA TRP A 90 12.72 -0.64 -7.51
C TRP A 90 11.36 -0.14 -8.01
N CYS A 91 11.09 1.15 -7.93
CA CYS A 91 9.87 1.75 -8.45
C CYS A 91 9.79 1.64 -9.98
N THR A 92 10.86 2.04 -10.70
CA THR A 92 10.86 2.08 -12.17
C THR A 92 10.93 0.71 -12.84
N THR A 93 11.15 -0.36 -12.10
CA THR A 93 11.25 -1.76 -12.62
C THR A 93 10.10 -2.65 -12.17
N ASP A 94 9.02 -2.09 -11.64
CA ASP A 94 7.85 -2.81 -11.10
C ASP A 94 8.17 -3.88 -10.02
N VAL A 95 9.37 -3.84 -9.47
CA VAL A 95 9.82 -4.84 -8.50
C VAL A 95 8.93 -4.84 -7.27
N LEU A 96 8.52 -3.66 -6.78
CA LEU A 96 7.68 -3.56 -5.58
C LEU A 96 6.28 -4.10 -5.82
N LYS A 97 5.69 -3.85 -7.00
CA LYS A 97 4.43 -4.48 -7.43
C LYS A 97 4.55 -6.00 -7.49
N LYS A 98 5.60 -6.50 -8.15
CA LYS A 98 5.87 -7.95 -8.25
C LYS A 98 6.11 -8.59 -6.89
N SER A 99 6.82 -7.90 -5.98
CA SER A 99 7.01 -8.35 -4.60
C SER A 99 5.68 -8.47 -3.86
N TRP A 100 4.81 -7.46 -4.01
CA TRP A 100 3.47 -7.51 -3.43
C TRP A 100 2.66 -8.70 -3.95
N ILE A 101 2.59 -8.87 -5.28
CA ILE A 101 1.87 -9.99 -5.91
C ILE A 101 2.38 -11.34 -5.41
N GLY A 102 3.71 -11.51 -5.30
CA GLY A 102 4.32 -12.74 -4.80
C GLY A 102 3.98 -13.01 -3.32
N ILE A 103 4.03 -11.98 -2.46
CA ILE A 103 3.66 -12.08 -1.03
C ILE A 103 2.17 -12.37 -0.89
N LEU A 104 1.32 -11.71 -1.66
CA LEU A 104 -0.13 -11.91 -1.67
C LEU A 104 -0.47 -13.37 -2.06
N GLY A 105 0.08 -13.85 -3.16
CA GLY A 105 -0.14 -15.22 -3.64
C GLY A 105 0.36 -16.29 -2.67
N LYS A 106 1.55 -16.10 -2.07
CA LYS A 106 2.11 -16.98 -1.03
C LYS A 106 1.17 -17.11 0.20
N ASN A 107 0.45 -16.06 0.52
CA ASN A 107 -0.37 -15.98 1.74
C ASN A 107 -1.88 -15.97 1.46
N LYS A 108 -2.33 -16.32 0.26
CA LYS A 108 -3.75 -16.26 -0.12
C LYS A 108 -4.69 -17.03 0.83
N SER A 109 -4.22 -18.10 1.46
CA SER A 109 -5.01 -18.87 2.44
C SER A 109 -5.29 -18.12 3.76
N LYS A 110 -4.62 -17.00 4.00
CA LYS A 110 -4.82 -16.14 5.19
C LYS A 110 -5.78 -14.98 4.92
N LEU A 111 -6.21 -14.79 3.67
CA LEU A 111 -7.14 -13.75 3.25
C LEU A 111 -8.57 -14.19 3.55
N ASP A 112 -9.42 -13.23 3.90
CA ASP A 112 -10.87 -13.44 3.99
C ASP A 112 -11.52 -12.86 2.73
N LEU A 113 -11.67 -13.73 1.72
CA LEU A 113 -12.25 -13.35 0.42
C LEU A 113 -13.77 -13.64 0.34
N SER A 114 -14.44 -13.86 1.48
CA SER A 114 -15.90 -14.03 1.50
C SER A 114 -16.66 -12.77 1.03
N SER A 115 -16.02 -11.60 1.16
CA SER A 115 -16.40 -10.38 0.46
C SER A 115 -15.15 -9.49 0.28
N VAL A 116 -15.19 -8.59 -0.69
CA VAL A 116 -14.17 -7.57 -0.91
C VAL A 116 -14.82 -6.21 -0.94
N ASP A 117 -14.11 -5.19 -0.44
CA ASP A 117 -14.59 -3.81 -0.42
C ASP A 117 -13.80 -2.97 -1.40
N PHE A 118 -14.52 -2.16 -2.20
CA PHE A 118 -13.97 -1.32 -3.26
C PHE A 118 -14.29 0.15 -2.99
N ASP A 119 -13.27 1.01 -3.01
CA ASP A 119 -13.43 2.44 -2.70
C ASP A 119 -12.35 3.29 -3.37
N GLY A 120 -12.65 4.58 -3.58
CA GLY A 120 -11.72 5.57 -4.08
C GLY A 120 -11.09 6.40 -2.95
N SER A 121 -9.81 6.70 -3.06
CA SER A 121 -9.12 7.54 -2.09
C SER A 121 -8.31 8.65 -2.73
N HIS A 122 -8.60 9.89 -2.33
CA HIS A 122 -7.90 11.09 -2.76
C HIS A 122 -6.78 11.47 -1.78
N THR A 123 -5.54 11.31 -2.18
CA THR A 123 -4.35 11.73 -1.41
C THR A 123 -3.94 13.15 -1.79
N SER A 124 -3.66 13.99 -0.78
CA SER A 124 -3.18 15.36 -1.01
C SER A 124 -1.78 15.37 -1.63
N ALA A 125 -1.64 15.98 -2.82
CA ALA A 125 -0.38 16.12 -3.54
C ALA A 125 0.26 17.48 -3.23
N ILE A 126 1.06 17.54 -2.16
CA ILE A 126 1.56 18.80 -1.57
C ILE A 126 2.51 19.53 -2.53
N ARG A 127 3.32 18.79 -3.28
CA ARG A 127 4.28 19.38 -4.25
C ARG A 127 3.77 19.35 -5.70
N GLY A 128 2.51 18.92 -5.91
CA GLY A 128 2.03 18.62 -7.27
C GLY A 128 2.73 17.40 -7.86
N GLY A 129 3.01 17.43 -9.15
CA GLY A 129 3.64 16.34 -9.90
C GLY A 129 2.66 15.66 -10.86
N GLU A 130 3.02 14.46 -11.32
CA GLU A 130 2.17 13.65 -12.19
C GLU A 130 0.84 13.32 -11.50
N GLU A 131 -0.26 13.32 -12.26
CA GLU A 131 -1.61 13.00 -11.77
C GLU A 131 -2.00 13.78 -10.49
N ALA A 132 -1.71 15.10 -10.47
CA ALA A 132 -2.00 15.97 -9.33
C ALA A 132 -2.77 17.21 -9.78
N GLU A 133 -4.11 17.17 -9.63
CA GLU A 133 -5.00 18.27 -10.01
C GLU A 133 -5.95 18.67 -8.87
N TYR A 134 -6.56 19.87 -9.03
CA TYR A 134 -7.38 20.48 -7.99
C TYR A 134 -8.70 19.73 -7.80
N GLN A 135 -8.93 19.30 -6.57
CA GLN A 135 -10.18 18.66 -6.14
C GLN A 135 -11.04 19.63 -5.33
N GLY A 136 -12.18 20.02 -5.89
CA GLY A 136 -13.05 21.09 -5.35
C GLY A 136 -13.55 20.81 -3.93
N ARG A 137 -13.94 19.57 -3.61
CA ARG A 137 -14.42 19.19 -2.28
C ARG A 137 -13.31 19.29 -1.22
N LYS A 138 -12.09 18.89 -1.56
CA LYS A 138 -10.94 18.93 -0.65
C LYS A 138 -10.17 20.26 -0.71
N LYS A 139 -10.51 21.15 -1.64
CA LYS A 139 -9.91 22.49 -1.83
C LYS A 139 -8.38 22.44 -1.95
N ARG A 140 -7.84 21.43 -2.60
CA ARG A 140 -6.40 21.22 -2.80
C ARG A 140 -6.12 20.31 -3.97
N LYS A 141 -4.87 20.28 -4.44
CA LYS A 141 -4.43 19.29 -5.42
C LYS A 141 -4.37 17.91 -4.78
N THR A 142 -4.95 16.93 -5.44
CA THR A 142 -4.96 15.53 -5.00
C THR A 142 -4.65 14.60 -6.17
N THR A 143 -4.25 13.39 -5.82
CA THR A 143 -4.20 12.22 -6.69
C THR A 143 -5.27 11.26 -6.22
N ASN A 144 -6.07 10.71 -7.12
CA ASN A 144 -7.08 9.71 -6.81
C ASN A 144 -6.60 8.32 -7.22
N ALA A 145 -6.88 7.30 -6.42
CA ALA A 145 -6.68 5.90 -6.76
C ALA A 145 -7.78 5.04 -6.13
N LEU A 146 -8.12 3.96 -6.81
CA LEU A 146 -9.08 2.97 -6.32
C LEU A 146 -8.35 1.87 -5.57
N TYR A 147 -8.93 1.42 -4.47
CA TYR A 147 -8.40 0.36 -3.62
C TYR A 147 -9.39 -0.79 -3.53
N LEU A 148 -8.87 -2.00 -3.51
CA LEU A 148 -9.62 -3.19 -3.17
C LEU A 148 -9.05 -3.77 -1.88
N SER A 149 -9.90 -4.12 -0.92
CA SER A 149 -9.50 -4.80 0.31
C SER A 149 -10.30 -6.07 0.53
N ASP A 150 -9.75 -7.00 1.31
CA ASP A 150 -10.49 -8.16 1.78
C ASP A 150 -11.46 -7.80 2.91
N ARG A 151 -12.30 -8.75 3.33
CA ARG A 151 -13.28 -8.55 4.41
C ARG A 151 -12.64 -8.16 5.75
N GLN A 152 -11.35 -8.39 5.96
CA GLN A 152 -10.64 -7.96 7.16
C GLN A 152 -10.10 -6.51 7.05
N GLY A 153 -10.24 -5.87 5.89
CA GLY A 153 -9.66 -4.58 5.56
C GLY A 153 -8.19 -4.66 5.14
N LEU A 154 -7.70 -5.86 4.76
CA LEU A 154 -6.36 -6.01 4.23
C LEU A 154 -6.33 -5.50 2.78
N PRO A 155 -5.47 -4.52 2.40
CA PRO A 155 -5.39 -4.06 1.02
C PRO A 155 -4.94 -5.20 0.11
N LEU A 156 -5.64 -5.41 -1.01
CA LEU A 156 -5.36 -6.44 -2.01
C LEU A 156 -4.73 -5.84 -3.27
N ALA A 157 -5.31 -4.75 -3.77
CA ALA A 157 -4.88 -4.12 -5.00
C ALA A 157 -5.13 -2.61 -4.99
N ILE A 158 -4.42 -1.92 -5.87
CA ILE A 158 -4.58 -0.48 -6.16
C ILE A 158 -4.62 -0.28 -7.67
N SER A 159 -5.48 0.63 -8.13
CA SER A 159 -5.54 1.05 -9.54
C SER A 159 -4.33 1.90 -9.94
N ASN A 160 -4.22 2.24 -11.22
CA ASN A 160 -3.39 3.36 -11.61
C ASN A 160 -3.95 4.64 -11.01
N PRO A 161 -3.09 5.51 -10.46
CA PRO A 161 -3.51 6.81 -9.97
C PRO A 161 -3.97 7.71 -11.12
N VAL A 162 -5.00 8.50 -10.85
CA VAL A 162 -5.51 9.52 -11.78
C VAL A 162 -5.53 10.88 -11.09
N ALA A 163 -5.59 11.95 -11.91
CA ALA A 163 -5.64 13.31 -11.39
C ALA A 163 -6.88 13.55 -10.52
N GLY A 164 -6.72 14.32 -9.46
CA GLY A 164 -7.75 14.47 -8.42
C GLY A 164 -9.02 15.23 -8.84
N ASN A 165 -9.05 15.81 -10.03
CA ASN A 165 -10.24 16.39 -10.64
C ASN A 165 -11.21 15.33 -11.23
N HIS A 166 -10.73 14.09 -11.41
CA HIS A 166 -11.55 12.97 -11.86
C HIS A 166 -12.32 12.34 -10.69
N ASN A 167 -13.51 11.81 -10.98
CA ASN A 167 -14.30 11.02 -10.05
C ASN A 167 -13.81 9.54 -10.06
N ASP A 168 -14.34 8.73 -9.16
CA ASP A 168 -13.94 7.33 -8.99
C ASP A 168 -14.35 6.42 -10.16
N LEU A 169 -15.25 6.88 -11.04
CA LEU A 169 -15.67 6.15 -12.25
C LEU A 169 -14.84 6.52 -13.50
N TYR A 170 -13.86 7.42 -13.38
CA TYR A 170 -13.02 7.79 -14.50
C TYR A 170 -12.19 6.59 -14.97
N ASP A 171 -12.30 6.26 -16.27
CA ASP A 171 -11.65 5.09 -16.92
C ASP A 171 -11.87 3.79 -16.11
N ILE A 172 -13.06 3.61 -15.53
CA ILE A 172 -13.34 2.53 -14.58
C ILE A 172 -13.05 1.14 -15.15
N GLU A 173 -13.28 0.91 -16.44
CA GLU A 173 -12.98 -0.37 -17.10
C GLU A 173 -11.48 -0.69 -17.03
N VAL A 174 -10.62 0.28 -17.36
CA VAL A 174 -9.15 0.12 -17.28
C VAL A 174 -8.68 -0.05 -15.84
N GLN A 175 -9.20 0.77 -14.92
CA GLN A 175 -8.80 0.73 -13.51
C GLN A 175 -9.21 -0.57 -12.84
N PHE A 176 -10.41 -1.08 -13.16
CA PHE A 176 -10.91 -2.33 -12.62
C PHE A 176 -10.15 -3.54 -13.15
N GLU A 177 -9.76 -3.53 -14.44
CA GLU A 177 -8.91 -4.57 -15.02
C GLU A 177 -7.54 -4.64 -14.35
N ILE A 178 -6.93 -3.50 -13.99
CA ILE A 178 -5.65 -3.47 -13.27
C ILE A 178 -5.79 -4.10 -11.87
N ILE A 179 -6.90 -3.83 -11.19
CA ILE A 179 -7.18 -4.36 -9.86
C ILE A 179 -7.41 -5.86 -9.92
N THR A 180 -8.31 -6.33 -10.77
CA THR A 180 -8.61 -7.76 -10.93
C THR A 180 -7.40 -8.52 -11.45
N GLY A 181 -6.67 -7.97 -12.43
CA GLY A 181 -5.43 -8.54 -12.94
C GLY A 181 -4.33 -8.67 -11.88
N THR A 182 -4.32 -7.82 -10.86
CA THR A 182 -3.39 -7.98 -9.71
C THR A 182 -3.73 -9.24 -8.89
N LEU A 183 -5.00 -9.52 -8.66
CA LEU A 183 -5.46 -10.73 -7.97
C LEU A 183 -5.17 -11.99 -8.80
N GLU A 184 -5.49 -11.96 -10.09
CA GLU A 184 -5.24 -13.06 -11.02
C GLU A 184 -3.75 -13.42 -11.08
N GLN A 185 -2.86 -12.41 -11.14
CA GLN A 185 -1.40 -12.61 -11.08
C GLN A 185 -0.93 -13.20 -9.74
N ALA A 186 -1.66 -12.97 -8.65
CA ALA A 186 -1.42 -13.61 -7.36
C ALA A 186 -2.07 -15.00 -7.24
N ASN A 187 -2.64 -15.55 -8.32
CA ASN A 187 -3.41 -16.79 -8.36
C ASN A 187 -4.60 -16.77 -7.39
N ILE A 188 -5.26 -15.62 -7.27
CA ILE A 188 -6.52 -15.44 -6.56
C ILE A 188 -7.63 -15.38 -7.60
N GLN A 189 -8.60 -16.28 -7.48
CA GLN A 189 -9.77 -16.31 -8.35
C GLN A 189 -10.65 -15.10 -8.07
N VAL A 190 -11.05 -14.39 -9.11
CA VAL A 190 -11.95 -13.23 -9.01
C VAL A 190 -13.41 -13.61 -9.25
N GLU A 191 -13.66 -14.64 -10.05
CA GLU A 191 -14.98 -15.22 -10.30
C GLU A 191 -15.66 -15.62 -8.99
N GLY A 192 -16.90 -15.21 -8.82
CA GLY A 192 -17.71 -15.51 -7.63
C GLY A 192 -17.44 -14.61 -6.43
N LEU A 193 -16.48 -13.68 -6.48
CA LEU A 193 -16.28 -12.72 -5.39
C LEU A 193 -17.53 -11.85 -5.18
N PHE A 194 -17.85 -11.55 -3.92
CA PHE A 194 -18.82 -10.52 -3.56
C PHE A 194 -18.10 -9.19 -3.34
N LEU A 195 -18.38 -8.21 -4.21
CA LEU A 195 -17.74 -6.92 -4.17
C LEU A 195 -18.71 -5.85 -3.67
N ASN A 196 -18.38 -5.24 -2.54
CA ASN A 196 -19.11 -4.10 -1.99
C ASN A 196 -18.51 -2.78 -2.52
N ALA A 197 -19.36 -1.89 -3.02
CA ALA A 197 -18.97 -0.53 -3.37
C ALA A 197 -20.08 0.47 -2.98
N ASP A 198 -19.71 1.74 -2.79
CA ASP A 198 -20.68 2.77 -2.44
C ASP A 198 -21.54 3.19 -3.65
N ALA A 199 -22.54 4.05 -3.38
CA ALA A 199 -23.44 4.55 -4.41
C ALA A 199 -22.73 5.43 -5.48
N GLY A 200 -21.50 5.85 -5.23
CA GLY A 200 -20.68 6.55 -6.22
C GLY A 200 -20.31 5.66 -7.40
N PHE A 201 -20.25 4.34 -7.16
CA PHE A 201 -19.94 3.32 -8.18
C PHE A 201 -21.18 2.78 -8.90
N ASP A 202 -22.39 3.27 -8.59
CA ASP A 202 -23.62 2.82 -9.23
C ASP A 202 -23.72 3.34 -10.67
N SER A 203 -22.99 2.70 -11.58
CA SER A 203 -23.03 2.95 -13.02
C SER A 203 -23.17 1.67 -13.80
N LYS A 204 -23.76 1.78 -14.99
CA LYS A 204 -23.85 0.65 -15.93
C LYS A 204 -22.49 0.07 -16.28
N GLU A 205 -21.51 0.95 -16.51
CA GLU A 205 -20.15 0.55 -16.89
C GLU A 205 -19.50 -0.30 -15.78
N PHE A 206 -19.56 0.14 -14.54
CA PHE A 206 -18.96 -0.61 -13.44
C PHE A 206 -19.65 -1.96 -13.23
N ARG A 207 -21.00 -2.02 -13.27
CA ARG A 207 -21.74 -3.28 -13.17
C ARG A 207 -21.39 -4.24 -14.30
N LEU A 208 -21.25 -3.74 -15.53
CA LEU A 208 -20.83 -4.55 -16.68
C LEU A 208 -19.38 -5.06 -16.50
N CYS A 209 -18.47 -4.27 -15.91
CA CYS A 209 -17.13 -4.74 -15.58
C CYS A 209 -17.15 -5.90 -14.58
N CYS A 210 -18.00 -5.82 -13.55
CA CYS A 210 -18.19 -6.90 -12.59
C CYS A 210 -18.79 -8.15 -13.27
N GLU A 211 -19.82 -7.98 -14.11
CA GLU A 211 -20.46 -9.07 -14.85
C GLU A 211 -19.46 -9.79 -15.76
N LYS A 212 -18.66 -9.07 -16.54
CA LYS A 212 -17.61 -9.63 -17.42
C LYS A 212 -16.58 -10.49 -16.66
N LYS A 213 -16.37 -10.23 -15.37
CA LYS A 213 -15.45 -10.97 -14.49
C LYS A 213 -16.17 -11.97 -13.58
N GLU A 214 -17.49 -12.15 -13.78
CA GLU A 214 -18.34 -13.00 -12.93
C GLU A 214 -18.26 -12.67 -11.44
N ILE A 215 -18.12 -11.36 -11.13
CA ILE A 215 -18.08 -10.82 -9.76
C ILE A 215 -19.49 -10.38 -9.37
N ASN A 216 -19.95 -10.78 -8.19
CA ASN A 216 -21.23 -10.39 -7.63
C ASN A 216 -21.15 -8.95 -7.09
N ALA A 217 -21.64 -8.00 -7.86
CA ALA A 217 -21.59 -6.58 -7.53
C ALA A 217 -22.66 -6.20 -6.50
N ASN A 218 -22.25 -5.95 -5.25
CA ASN A 218 -23.11 -5.42 -4.19
C ASN A 218 -22.93 -3.90 -4.08
N VAL A 219 -23.50 -3.16 -5.02
CA VAL A 219 -23.36 -1.71 -5.15
C VAL A 219 -24.66 -1.02 -4.70
N CYS A 220 -24.55 -0.13 -3.72
CA CYS A 220 -25.68 0.65 -3.25
C CYS A 220 -26.26 1.53 -4.37
N PHE A 221 -27.59 1.57 -4.49
CA PHE A 221 -28.25 2.37 -5.54
C PHE A 221 -28.08 3.86 -5.30
N ASN A 222 -27.70 4.57 -6.36
CA ASN A 222 -27.55 6.02 -6.32
C ASN A 222 -28.93 6.68 -6.57
N LYS A 223 -29.46 7.33 -5.56
CA LYS A 223 -30.75 8.05 -5.62
C LYS A 223 -30.79 9.12 -6.74
N ARG A 224 -29.65 9.61 -7.19
CA ARG A 224 -29.56 10.60 -8.27
C ARG A 224 -29.83 9.99 -9.65
N ASN A 225 -29.70 8.66 -9.79
CA ASN A 225 -29.98 7.95 -11.03
C ASN A 225 -31.50 7.73 -11.25
N GLY A 226 -32.34 8.17 -10.32
CA GLY A 226 -33.84 8.25 -10.44
C GLY A 226 -34.55 6.94 -10.19
N ASP A 227 -33.98 5.80 -10.49
CA ASP A 227 -34.59 4.48 -10.30
C ASP A 227 -33.85 3.71 -9.20
N THR A 228 -34.51 3.54 -8.06
CA THR A 228 -34.02 2.78 -6.90
C THR A 228 -34.74 1.46 -6.71
N ASP A 229 -35.76 1.19 -7.54
CA ASP A 229 -36.53 -0.08 -7.54
C ASP A 229 -36.15 -0.88 -8.78
N ARG A 230 -34.88 -1.26 -8.86
CA ARG A 230 -34.31 -2.05 -9.96
C ARG A 230 -34.16 -3.49 -9.54
N ASP A 231 -34.41 -4.42 -10.48
CA ASP A 231 -34.21 -5.85 -10.27
C ASP A 231 -32.71 -6.21 -10.34
N GLU A 232 -31.92 -5.57 -9.47
CA GLU A 232 -30.49 -5.80 -9.33
C GLU A 232 -30.19 -6.28 -7.91
N TYR A 233 -29.23 -7.20 -7.80
CA TYR A 233 -28.82 -7.75 -6.51
C TYR A 233 -28.27 -6.65 -5.59
N PHE A 234 -28.81 -6.59 -4.38
CA PHE A 234 -28.28 -5.77 -3.30
C PHE A 234 -28.52 -6.43 -1.94
N ASP A 235 -27.45 -6.75 -1.23
CA ASP A 235 -27.48 -7.26 0.14
C ASP A 235 -27.10 -6.16 1.13
N GLN A 236 -28.09 -5.66 1.86
CA GLN A 236 -27.93 -4.61 2.84
C GLN A 236 -27.03 -5.03 4.03
N LEU A 237 -27.10 -6.31 4.45
CA LEU A 237 -26.29 -6.79 5.57
C LEU A 237 -24.81 -6.84 5.19
N LEU A 238 -24.53 -7.36 4.00
CA LEU A 238 -23.17 -7.37 3.44
C LEU A 238 -22.65 -5.94 3.23
N TYR A 239 -23.48 -5.06 2.69
CA TYR A 239 -23.13 -3.65 2.48
C TYR A 239 -22.81 -2.92 3.79
N ASN A 240 -23.51 -3.21 4.87
CA ASN A 240 -23.24 -2.61 6.17
C ASN A 240 -21.86 -2.97 6.73
N GLU A 241 -21.24 -4.04 6.23
CA GLU A 241 -19.89 -4.42 6.60
C GLU A 241 -18.80 -3.64 5.85
N ARG A 242 -19.16 -2.88 4.80
CA ARG A 242 -18.24 -2.08 3.97
C ARG A 242 -17.36 -1.09 4.78
N TYR A 243 -17.81 -0.68 5.98
CA TYR A 243 -16.99 0.16 6.86
C TYR A 243 -15.57 -0.40 7.11
N LYS A 244 -15.33 -1.65 6.76
CA LYS A 244 -14.01 -2.29 6.94
C LYS A 244 -12.94 -1.69 6.02
N ILE A 245 -13.33 -1.12 4.85
CA ILE A 245 -12.40 -0.39 3.99
C ILE A 245 -11.86 0.89 4.66
N GLU A 246 -12.64 1.49 5.57
CA GLU A 246 -12.17 2.60 6.39
C GLU A 246 -10.96 2.21 7.26
N ARG A 247 -10.88 0.93 7.63
CA ARG A 247 -9.72 0.38 8.33
C ARG A 247 -8.50 0.34 7.41
N THR A 248 -8.68 -0.04 6.13
CA THR A 248 -7.63 0.01 5.12
C THR A 248 -7.11 1.43 5.00
N ASN A 249 -8.00 2.40 4.82
CA ASN A 249 -7.67 3.82 4.72
C ASN A 249 -6.91 4.30 5.97
N ALA A 250 -7.39 3.97 7.17
CA ALA A 250 -6.71 4.33 8.43
C ALA A 250 -5.30 3.71 8.56
N TRP A 251 -5.11 2.47 8.12
CA TRP A 251 -3.78 1.85 8.10
C TRP A 251 -2.86 2.53 7.09
N MET A 252 -3.36 2.84 5.87
CA MET A 252 -2.60 3.55 4.86
C MET A 252 -2.22 4.96 5.33
N ASP A 253 -3.12 5.69 5.98
CA ASP A 253 -2.89 7.02 6.53
C ASP A 253 -1.87 7.04 7.68
N SER A 254 -1.64 5.90 8.33
CA SER A 254 -0.59 5.77 9.34
C SER A 254 0.82 5.92 8.76
N PHE A 255 0.98 5.82 7.44
CA PHE A 255 2.23 6.04 6.73
C PHE A 255 2.31 7.50 6.27
N ARG A 256 3.17 8.29 6.91
CA ARG A 256 3.27 9.73 6.65
C ARG A 256 3.58 10.09 5.19
N SER A 257 4.33 9.22 4.48
CA SER A 257 4.62 9.44 3.05
C SER A 257 3.41 9.21 2.16
N LEU A 258 2.37 8.50 2.63
CA LEU A 258 1.11 8.27 1.90
C LEU A 258 0.01 9.24 2.34
N LEU A 259 -0.07 9.58 3.62
CA LEU A 259 -1.05 10.54 4.13
C LEU A 259 -0.98 11.89 3.38
N ASN A 260 0.23 12.32 3.04
CA ASN A 260 0.48 13.45 2.17
C ASN A 260 1.55 13.08 1.15
N ARG A 261 1.20 13.12 -0.12
CA ARG A 261 2.09 12.84 -1.23
C ARG A 261 3.05 14.02 -1.45
N PHE A 262 4.35 13.79 -1.20
CA PHE A 262 5.44 14.67 -1.56
C PHE A 262 6.20 14.20 -2.81
N ASP A 263 5.97 12.97 -3.22
CA ASP A 263 6.58 12.37 -4.41
C ASP A 263 5.91 12.92 -5.66
N THR A 264 6.75 13.44 -6.59
CA THR A 264 6.26 14.08 -7.81
C THR A 264 5.99 13.08 -8.94
N THR A 265 6.52 11.86 -8.85
CA THR A 265 6.28 10.80 -9.84
C THR A 265 5.31 9.76 -9.29
N ILE A 266 4.49 9.21 -10.18
CA ILE A 266 3.53 8.16 -9.85
C ILE A 266 4.24 6.87 -9.43
N ASP A 267 5.31 6.48 -10.12
CA ASP A 267 6.08 5.28 -9.77
C ASP A 267 6.55 5.30 -8.31
N SER A 268 7.06 6.45 -7.83
CA SER A 268 7.51 6.58 -6.45
C SER A 268 6.34 6.49 -5.46
N TRP A 269 5.22 7.10 -5.78
CA TRP A 269 4.05 7.05 -4.90
C TRP A 269 3.43 5.65 -4.86
N LEU A 270 3.29 4.96 -6.02
CA LEU A 270 2.85 3.57 -6.09
C LEU A 270 3.81 2.63 -5.35
N GLY A 271 5.12 2.86 -5.48
CA GLY A 271 6.12 2.09 -4.76
C GLY A 271 5.91 2.13 -3.24
N PHE A 272 5.58 3.29 -2.67
CA PHE A 272 5.22 3.41 -1.26
C PHE A 272 3.90 2.72 -0.92
N ASN A 273 2.89 2.74 -1.81
CA ASN A 273 1.65 2.01 -1.60
C ASN A 273 1.91 0.49 -1.50
N TYR A 274 2.67 -0.09 -2.44
CA TYR A 274 3.00 -1.50 -2.40
C TYR A 274 3.81 -1.88 -1.14
N LEU A 275 4.75 -1.05 -0.72
CA LEU A 275 5.48 -1.27 0.53
C LEU A 275 4.57 -1.19 1.76
N ALA A 276 3.60 -0.27 1.78
CA ALA A 276 2.61 -0.20 2.85
C ALA A 276 1.73 -1.46 2.89
N PHE A 277 1.27 -1.95 1.73
CA PHE A 277 0.54 -3.21 1.62
C PHE A 277 1.34 -4.38 2.20
N ILE A 278 2.62 -4.49 1.81
CA ILE A 278 3.53 -5.52 2.32
C ILE A 278 3.66 -5.43 3.85
N ILE A 279 3.86 -4.24 4.41
CA ILE A 279 4.00 -4.05 5.86
C ILE A 279 2.71 -4.46 6.58
N ILE A 280 1.55 -3.99 6.11
CA ILE A 280 0.24 -4.29 6.70
C ILE A 280 0.00 -5.80 6.69
N ALA A 281 0.20 -6.44 5.53
CA ALA A 281 0.02 -7.87 5.35
C ALA A 281 0.95 -8.69 6.25
N LEU A 282 2.26 -8.42 6.22
CA LEU A 282 3.23 -9.15 7.03
C LEU A 282 2.98 -8.98 8.53
N LYS A 283 2.61 -7.79 8.99
CA LYS A 283 2.22 -7.57 10.38
C LYS A 283 0.97 -8.38 10.74
N LYS A 284 -0.05 -8.34 9.89
CA LYS A 284 -1.30 -9.09 10.12
C LYS A 284 -1.05 -10.59 10.15
N PHE A 285 -0.31 -11.12 9.17
CA PHE A 285 -0.01 -12.54 9.05
C PHE A 285 0.85 -13.08 10.20
N ASN A 286 1.70 -12.25 10.77
CA ASN A 286 2.53 -12.59 11.93
C ASN A 286 1.91 -12.16 13.27
N LYS A 287 0.64 -11.70 13.27
CA LYS A 287 -0.10 -11.23 14.47
C LYS A 287 0.60 -10.08 15.21
N ILE A 288 1.32 -9.25 14.49
CA ILE A 288 1.95 -8.03 15.00
C ILE A 288 0.95 -6.88 14.85
N LYS A 289 0.88 -5.97 15.82
CA LYS A 289 -0.01 -4.80 15.75
C LYS A 289 0.38 -3.92 14.54
N VAL A 290 -0.61 -3.59 13.72
CA VAL A 290 -0.46 -2.73 12.52
C VAL A 290 -0.31 -1.26 12.93
#